data_28779a568d2652412cf97cd28d134ff5
#
_entry.id   28779a568d2652412cf97cd28d134ff5
#
_cell.length_a   1.000
_cell.length_b   1.000
_cell.length_c   1.000
_cell.angle_alpha   90.00
_cell.angle_beta   90.00
_cell.angle_gamma   90.00
#
_symmetry.space_group_name_H-M   'P 1'
#
loop_
_entity.id
_entity.type
_entity.pdbx_description
1 polymer ?
#
loop_
_entity_poly.entity_id
_entity_poly.type
_entity_poly.pdbx_seq_one_letter_code
_entity_poly.pdbx_strand_id
1 'polypeptide(L)'
;MAVEMRLYRVPIIGSNAERRHGKVVDEVTVKVGTKWLTDNRDCRYYKAPSEDANRNPYFQQNSMYWSTDYRLYQTEQAAKDYHHQAELLIALRRAVSDFGFNAPLTVLEKVMDILKEGGCLK
;
A
#
# COMPACT_ATOMS: atom_id res chain seq x y z
N MET A 1 -12.71 -29.47 -4.10
CA MET A 1 -11.37 -28.96 -4.36
C MET A 1 -11.29 -27.47 -4.01
N ALA A 2 -10.23 -27.09 -3.34
CA ALA A 2 -10.03 -25.68 -3.05
C ALA A 2 -9.59 -24.94 -4.33
N VAL A 3 -10.23 -23.82 -4.61
CA VAL A 3 -9.80 -22.92 -5.68
C VAL A 3 -8.63 -22.10 -5.17
N GLU A 4 -7.61 -21.96 -6.00
CA GLU A 4 -6.41 -21.19 -5.66
C GLU A 4 -6.23 -20.04 -6.64
N MET A 5 -5.66 -18.93 -6.16
CA MET A 5 -5.30 -17.77 -6.97
C MET A 5 -3.86 -17.39 -6.69
N ARG A 6 -3.15 -16.94 -7.72
CA ARG A 6 -1.84 -16.31 -7.55
C ARG A 6 -2.02 -14.82 -7.43
N LEU A 7 -1.48 -14.27 -6.36
CA LEU A 7 -1.52 -12.84 -6.08
C LEU A 7 -0.14 -12.37 -5.66
N TYR A 8 0.02 -11.07 -5.56
CA TYR A 8 1.30 -10.46 -5.18
C TYR A 8 1.13 -9.75 -3.87
N ARG A 9 1.86 -10.21 -2.86
CA ARG A 9 1.81 -9.68 -1.51
C ARG A 9 2.87 -8.60 -1.34
N VAL A 10 2.46 -7.48 -0.78
CA VAL A 10 3.37 -6.38 -0.48
C VAL A 10 3.14 -5.93 0.97
N PRO A 11 4.22 -5.72 1.75
CA PRO A 11 4.08 -5.17 3.10
C PRO A 11 3.53 -3.75 3.04
N ILE A 12 2.62 -3.45 3.95
CA ILE A 12 2.13 -2.08 4.12
C ILE A 12 3.23 -1.26 4.79
N ILE A 13 3.49 -0.08 4.25
CA ILE A 13 4.54 0.79 4.77
C ILE A 13 4.20 1.24 6.19
N GLY A 14 5.18 1.10 7.09
CA GLY A 14 5.00 1.37 8.51
C GLY A 14 4.50 0.18 9.31
N SER A 15 4.18 -0.95 8.66
CA SER A 15 3.73 -2.15 9.33
C SER A 15 4.90 -2.93 9.95
N ASN A 16 4.57 -3.86 10.85
CA ASN A 16 5.56 -4.76 11.41
C ASN A 16 6.17 -5.70 10.36
N ALA A 17 5.38 -6.06 9.34
CA ALA A 17 5.86 -6.88 8.25
C ALA A 17 6.96 -6.18 7.46
N GLU A 18 6.82 -4.90 7.18
CA GLU A 18 7.87 -4.11 6.51
C GLU A 18 9.15 -4.06 7.33
N ARG A 19 9.03 -3.88 8.63
CA ARG A 19 10.20 -3.83 9.53
C ARG A 19 10.97 -5.13 9.57
N ARG A 20 10.26 -6.26 9.50
CA ARG A 20 10.89 -7.60 9.59
C ARG A 20 11.42 -8.12 8.28
N HIS A 21 10.69 -7.88 7.19
CA HIS A 21 10.95 -8.53 5.90
C HIS A 21 11.39 -7.56 4.81
N GLY A 22 11.45 -6.27 5.12
CA GLY A 22 11.82 -5.26 4.15
C GLY A 22 10.74 -5.04 3.10
N LYS A 23 11.18 -4.50 1.96
CA LYS A 23 10.29 -3.98 0.94
C LYS A 23 10.15 -4.97 -0.22
N VAL A 24 9.77 -6.20 0.08
CA VAL A 24 9.73 -7.28 -0.91
C VAL A 24 8.31 -7.52 -1.37
N VAL A 25 8.11 -7.51 -2.67
CA VAL A 25 6.88 -7.97 -3.30
C VAL A 25 7.03 -9.46 -3.55
N ASP A 26 6.17 -10.27 -2.92
CA ASP A 26 6.20 -11.72 -3.04
C ASP A 26 5.00 -12.22 -3.83
N GLU A 27 5.25 -13.20 -4.71
CA GLU A 27 4.16 -13.96 -5.30
C GLU A 27 3.67 -14.98 -4.28
N VAL A 28 2.37 -15.01 -4.04
CA VAL A 28 1.76 -15.96 -3.11
C VAL A 28 0.56 -16.64 -3.75
N THR A 29 0.35 -17.91 -3.39
CA THR A 29 -0.85 -18.63 -3.78
C THR A 29 -1.81 -18.59 -2.60
N VAL A 30 -3.01 -18.08 -2.82
CA VAL A 30 -4.04 -18.02 -1.79
C VAL A 30 -5.15 -19.01 -2.08
N LYS A 31 -5.73 -19.57 -1.03
CA LYS A 31 -6.91 -20.42 -1.12
C LYS A 31 -8.15 -19.55 -1.08
N VAL A 32 -9.04 -19.76 -2.04
CA VAL A 32 -10.30 -19.02 -2.10
C VAL A 32 -11.35 -19.81 -1.29
N GLY A 33 -11.65 -19.31 -0.11
CA GLY A 33 -12.68 -19.88 0.76
C GLY A 33 -14.03 -19.21 0.53
N THR A 34 -15.01 -19.61 1.34
CA THR A 34 -16.35 -19.05 1.27
C THR A 34 -16.38 -17.57 1.69
N LYS A 35 -15.64 -17.22 2.72
CA LYS A 35 -15.61 -15.86 3.29
C LYS A 35 -14.31 -15.13 3.04
N TRP A 36 -13.19 -15.86 2.96
CA TRP A 36 -11.86 -15.28 3.00
C TRP A 36 -10.96 -15.83 1.91
N LEU A 37 -9.95 -15.04 1.55
CA LEU A 37 -8.76 -15.54 0.89
C LEU A 37 -7.74 -15.84 1.98
N THR A 38 -7.07 -16.99 1.93
CA THR A 38 -6.09 -17.38 2.95
C THR A 38 -4.75 -17.66 2.28
N ASP A 39 -3.70 -17.00 2.76
CA ASP A 39 -2.35 -17.18 2.22
C ASP A 39 -1.62 -18.37 2.88
N ASN A 40 -0.35 -18.55 2.51
CA ASN A 40 0.47 -19.65 3.00
C ASN A 40 0.89 -19.52 4.48
N ARG A 41 0.57 -18.38 5.12
CA ARG A 41 0.83 -18.14 6.54
C ARG A 41 -0.46 -18.10 7.35
N ASP A 42 -1.56 -18.58 6.78
CA ASP A 42 -2.90 -18.57 7.36
C ASP A 42 -3.46 -17.17 7.62
N CYS A 43 -2.89 -16.16 7.00
CA CYS A 43 -3.45 -14.82 7.02
C CYS A 43 -4.67 -14.74 6.12
N ARG A 44 -5.70 -14.06 6.59
CA ARG A 44 -6.98 -13.93 5.90
C ARG A 44 -7.12 -12.55 5.28
N TYR A 45 -7.72 -12.53 4.10
CA TYR A 45 -7.96 -11.29 3.36
C TYR A 45 -9.42 -11.24 2.93
N TYR A 46 -9.97 -10.03 2.87
CA TYR A 46 -11.33 -9.85 2.39
C TYR A 46 -11.41 -10.21 0.91
N LYS A 47 -12.47 -10.92 0.51
CA LYS A 47 -12.69 -11.32 -0.89
C LYS A 47 -13.12 -10.16 -1.76
N ALA A 48 -13.80 -9.17 -1.20
CA ALA A 48 -14.20 -7.99 -1.93
C ALA A 48 -12.99 -7.06 -2.07
N PRO A 49 -12.55 -6.73 -3.29
CA PRO A 49 -11.40 -5.86 -3.46
C PRO A 49 -11.73 -4.43 -3.11
N SER A 50 -10.72 -3.74 -2.58
CA SER A 50 -10.73 -2.28 -2.43
C SER A 50 -9.89 -1.67 -3.54
N GLU A 51 -9.99 -0.37 -3.74
CA GLU A 51 -9.22 0.34 -4.75
C GLU A 51 -8.25 1.29 -4.06
N ASP A 52 -6.98 1.26 -4.48
CA ASP A 52 -5.96 2.15 -3.93
C ASP A 52 -5.97 3.52 -4.63
N ALA A 53 -5.06 4.41 -4.23
CA ALA A 53 -4.98 5.76 -4.78
C ALA A 53 -4.59 5.77 -6.27
N ASN A 54 -4.01 4.69 -6.78
CA ASN A 54 -3.66 4.51 -8.19
C ASN A 54 -4.77 3.81 -8.97
N ARG A 55 -5.93 3.59 -8.33
CA ARG A 55 -7.09 2.86 -8.87
C ARG A 55 -6.79 1.39 -9.18
N ASN A 56 -5.82 0.81 -8.50
CA ASN A 56 -5.55 -0.60 -8.60
C ASN A 56 -6.33 -1.37 -7.55
N PRO A 57 -7.01 -2.46 -7.92
CA PRO A 57 -7.72 -3.28 -6.94
C PRO A 57 -6.73 -4.05 -6.07
N TYR A 58 -7.01 -4.13 -4.78
CA TYR A 58 -6.24 -4.93 -3.85
C TYR A 58 -7.16 -5.61 -2.83
N PHE A 59 -6.67 -6.68 -2.23
CA PHE A 59 -7.37 -7.37 -1.15
C PHE A 59 -6.75 -6.98 0.18
N GLN A 60 -7.58 -6.45 1.05
CA GLN A 60 -7.15 -5.98 2.37
C GLN A 60 -7.08 -7.16 3.34
N GLN A 61 -6.01 -7.23 4.10
CA GLN A 61 -5.86 -8.21 5.16
C GLN A 61 -6.90 -7.96 6.26
N ASN A 62 -7.54 -9.04 6.71
CA ASN A 62 -8.39 -8.98 7.89
C ASN A 62 -7.55 -9.23 9.12
N SER A 63 -7.32 -8.17 9.88
CA SER A 63 -6.57 -8.23 11.13
C SER A 63 -7.53 -7.98 12.27
N MET A 64 -7.98 -9.05 12.95
CA MET A 64 -8.92 -8.94 14.07
C MET A 64 -8.29 -8.35 15.33
N TYR A 65 -6.98 -8.49 15.48
CA TYR A 65 -6.31 -8.16 16.75
C TYR A 65 -5.11 -7.22 16.62
N TRP A 66 -4.58 -7.02 15.41
CA TRP A 66 -3.34 -6.31 15.20
C TRP A 66 -3.43 -5.40 13.98
N SER A 67 -2.42 -4.56 13.80
CA SER A 67 -2.33 -3.76 12.60
C SER A 67 -2.27 -4.63 11.34
N THR A 68 -2.88 -4.16 10.27
CA THR A 68 -2.80 -4.79 8.95
C THR A 68 -1.36 -4.74 8.44
N ASP A 69 -0.81 -5.90 8.07
CA ASP A 69 0.59 -6.02 7.67
C ASP A 69 0.80 -6.08 6.15
N TYR A 70 -0.17 -6.62 5.40
CA TYR A 70 0.00 -6.90 3.97
C TYR A 70 -1.21 -6.50 3.16
N ARG A 71 -0.95 -6.21 1.87
CA ARG A 71 -1.96 -6.13 0.82
C ARG A 71 -1.66 -7.16 -0.25
N LEU A 72 -2.71 -7.66 -0.91
CA LEU A 72 -2.58 -8.54 -2.06
C LEU A 72 -3.05 -7.81 -3.31
N TYR A 73 -2.20 -7.79 -4.32
CA TYR A 73 -2.51 -7.23 -5.63
C TYR A 73 -2.62 -8.33 -6.68
N GLN A 74 -3.39 -8.08 -7.73
CA GLN A 74 -3.56 -9.03 -8.81
C GLN A 74 -2.36 -9.09 -9.75
N THR A 75 -1.57 -8.01 -9.81
CA THR A 75 -0.37 -7.94 -10.64
C THR A 75 0.83 -7.49 -9.82
N GLU A 76 2.01 -7.94 -10.23
CA GLU A 76 3.26 -7.54 -9.61
C GLU A 76 3.49 -6.03 -9.74
N GLN A 77 3.17 -5.48 -10.92
CA GLN A 77 3.37 -4.06 -11.16
C GLN A 77 2.51 -3.19 -10.23
N ALA A 78 1.25 -3.57 -10.00
CA ALA A 78 0.38 -2.84 -9.07
C ALA A 78 0.93 -2.84 -7.65
N ALA A 79 1.48 -3.98 -7.20
CA ALA A 79 2.12 -4.08 -5.88
C ALA A 79 3.36 -3.19 -5.77
N LYS A 80 4.18 -3.17 -6.81
CA LYS A 80 5.37 -2.32 -6.87
C LYS A 80 5.02 -0.84 -6.91
N ASP A 81 3.97 -0.47 -7.66
CA ASP A 81 3.49 0.90 -7.74
C ASP A 81 2.98 1.41 -6.38
N TYR A 82 2.24 0.56 -5.67
CA TYR A 82 1.80 0.90 -4.31
C TYR A 82 3.00 1.18 -3.42
N HIS A 83 3.98 0.30 -3.45
CA HIS A 83 5.17 0.42 -2.60
C HIS A 83 5.95 1.70 -2.93
N HIS A 84 6.17 1.96 -4.22
CA HIS A 84 6.87 3.15 -4.68
C HIS A 84 6.13 4.44 -4.28
N GLN A 85 4.82 4.47 -4.48
CA GLN A 85 3.98 5.61 -4.06
C GLN A 85 4.12 5.88 -2.56
N ALA A 86 4.06 4.83 -1.75
CA ALA A 86 4.15 4.98 -0.30
C ALA A 86 5.53 5.48 0.13
N GLU A 87 6.61 5.04 -0.53
CA GLU A 87 7.95 5.56 -0.28
C GLU A 87 8.04 7.05 -0.61
N LEU A 88 7.47 7.47 -1.74
CA LEU A 88 7.45 8.88 -2.13
C LEU A 88 6.68 9.73 -1.15
N LEU A 89 5.55 9.24 -0.62
CA LEU A 89 4.78 9.96 0.38
C LEU A 89 5.58 10.16 1.68
N ILE A 90 6.30 9.14 2.11
CA ILE A 90 7.16 9.25 3.30
C ILE A 90 8.28 10.26 3.05
N ALA A 91 8.93 10.19 1.89
CA ALA A 91 9.99 11.14 1.54
C ALA A 91 9.46 12.59 1.49
N LEU A 92 8.26 12.77 0.93
CA LEU A 92 7.63 14.09 0.87
C LEU A 92 7.31 14.64 2.26
N ARG A 93 6.75 13.79 3.13
CA ARG A 93 6.45 14.18 4.53
C ARG A 93 7.71 14.60 5.27
N ARG A 94 8.80 13.88 5.11
CA ARG A 94 10.09 14.21 5.72
C ARG A 94 10.62 15.53 5.17
N ALA A 95 10.57 15.73 3.86
CA ALA A 95 11.02 16.96 3.23
C ALA A 95 10.24 18.18 3.75
N VAL A 96 8.91 18.06 3.83
CA VAL A 96 8.06 19.14 4.35
C VAL A 96 8.36 19.43 5.81
N SER A 97 8.58 18.39 6.62
CA SER A 97 8.95 18.55 8.03
C SER A 97 10.31 19.23 8.20
N ASP A 98 11.29 18.87 7.35
CA ASP A 98 12.64 19.44 7.39
C ASP A 98 12.68 20.89 6.90
N PHE A 99 11.77 21.29 5.99
CA PHE A 99 11.67 22.68 5.55
C PHE A 99 11.38 23.62 6.72
N GLY A 100 10.53 23.20 7.65
CA GLY A 100 10.08 24.06 8.76
C GLY A 100 9.54 25.39 8.22
N PHE A 101 9.95 26.49 8.84
CA PHE A 101 9.57 27.84 8.39
C PHE A 101 10.58 28.45 7.40
N ASN A 102 11.55 27.67 6.97
CA ASN A 102 12.65 28.17 6.12
C ASN A 102 12.45 27.95 4.63
N ALA A 103 11.37 27.32 4.22
CA ALA A 103 11.11 27.10 2.81
C ALA A 103 10.79 28.41 2.10
N PRO A 104 11.45 28.74 0.96
CA PRO A 104 11.13 29.94 0.21
C PRO A 104 9.70 29.96 -0.29
N LEU A 105 9.09 31.14 -0.33
CA LEU A 105 7.71 31.32 -0.79
C LEU A 105 7.48 30.71 -2.17
N THR A 106 8.43 30.91 -3.09
CA THR A 106 8.34 30.38 -4.45
C THR A 106 8.24 28.85 -4.49
N VAL A 107 8.98 28.17 -3.61
CA VAL A 107 8.92 26.71 -3.50
C VAL A 107 7.57 26.27 -2.96
N LEU A 108 7.08 26.91 -1.91
CA LEU A 108 5.78 26.59 -1.30
C LEU A 108 4.63 26.80 -2.30
N GLU A 109 4.67 27.89 -3.08
CA GLU A 109 3.66 28.14 -4.10
C GLU A 109 3.63 27.03 -5.15
N LYS A 110 4.80 26.59 -5.63
CA LYS A 110 4.90 25.52 -6.62
C LYS A 110 4.37 24.20 -6.08
N VAL A 111 4.72 23.85 -4.84
CA VAL A 111 4.23 22.63 -4.19
C VAL A 111 2.71 22.66 -4.08
N MET A 112 2.16 23.80 -3.63
CA MET A 112 0.71 23.96 -3.50
C MET A 112 -0.01 23.83 -4.84
N ASP A 113 0.56 24.43 -5.90
CA ASP A 113 -0.01 24.34 -7.24
C ASP A 113 -0.04 22.89 -7.75
N ILE A 114 1.04 22.14 -7.55
CA ILE A 114 1.12 20.74 -7.93
C ILE A 114 0.07 19.92 -7.19
N LEU A 115 -0.10 20.15 -5.89
CA LEU A 115 -1.09 19.44 -5.08
C LEU A 115 -2.52 19.75 -5.52
N LYS A 116 -2.80 21.00 -5.88
CA LYS A 116 -4.11 21.39 -6.41
C LYS A 116 -4.40 20.75 -7.75
N GLU A 117 -3.43 20.76 -8.66
CA GLU A 117 -3.56 20.15 -9.99
C GLU A 117 -3.80 18.65 -9.89
N GLY A 118 -3.15 17.98 -8.94
CA GLY A 118 -3.32 16.55 -8.70
C GLY A 118 -4.59 16.18 -7.92
N GLY A 119 -5.40 17.17 -7.52
CA GLY A 119 -6.61 16.90 -6.73
C GLY A 119 -6.36 16.48 -5.30
N CYS A 120 -5.14 16.71 -4.79
CA CYS A 120 -4.77 16.31 -3.42
C CYS A 120 -5.26 17.30 -2.35
N LEU A 121 -5.63 18.51 -2.76
CA LEU A 121 -6.20 19.53 -1.89
C LEU A 121 -7.66 19.74 -2.24
N LYS A 122 -8.48 19.76 -1.21
CA LYS A 122 -9.92 20.08 -1.35
C LYS A 122 -10.16 21.55 -1.19
#